data_3927fa0a6a1ba24e4f3719444e259147
#
_entry.id   3927fa0a6a1ba24e4f3719444e259147
#
_cell.length_a   1.000
_cell.length_b   1.000
_cell.length_c   1.000
_cell.angle_alpha   90.00
_cell.angle_beta   90.00
_cell.angle_gamma   90.00
#
_symmetry.space_group_name_H-M   'P 1'
#
loop_
_entity.id
_entity.type
_entity.pdbx_description
1 polymer ?
#
loop_
_entity_poly.entity_id
_entity_poly.type
_entity_poly.pdbx_seq_one_letter_code
_entity_poly.pdbx_strand_id
1 'polypeptide(L)'
;MKSEFKNIFFRTLLMFSALAPVFCDAQEERTLTRQGNKDFNKGNYTDAEANYKKALDKKNNFPEAIFNLGDAIYKQGKRYEEAAVKFDLAAKTFTDSSQKAKALHNLGNTFVSSEKYQEAVNAYKQALKMQPNDKDTKYNLAYAQAKLKQQQQNQDNKKDDKKDQDQKKPDSPDNKDNKGDNKKEENKDKQGQQPQPKLSKEAAEKLLQALQNEEQKTQEKMNKKQARPVEVKIEKDW
;
A
#
# COMPACT_ATOMS: atom_id res chain seq x y z
N MET A 1 66.67 -12.10 -16.78
CA MET A 1 65.64 -11.10 -17.07
C MET A 1 64.37 -11.66 -17.75
N LYS A 2 64.44 -12.51 -18.79
CA LYS A 2 63.23 -13.05 -19.50
C LYS A 2 62.42 -14.06 -18.71
N SER A 3 62.97 -14.76 -17.72
CA SER A 3 62.26 -15.73 -16.89
C SER A 3 61.42 -15.09 -15.78
N GLU A 4 61.87 -14.00 -15.19
CA GLU A 4 61.19 -13.26 -14.15
C GLU A 4 59.90 -12.59 -14.66
N PHE A 5 59.92 -12.02 -15.88
CA PHE A 5 58.77 -11.41 -16.51
C PHE A 5 57.64 -12.45 -16.80
N LYS A 6 57.97 -13.66 -17.19
CA LYS A 6 57.00 -14.75 -17.41
C LYS A 6 56.32 -15.16 -16.11
N ASN A 7 57.05 -15.21 -15.00
CA ASN A 7 56.48 -15.58 -13.70
C ASN A 7 55.58 -14.49 -13.11
N ILE A 8 55.91 -13.21 -13.34
CA ILE A 8 55.08 -12.08 -12.90
C ILE A 8 53.78 -12.04 -13.73
N PHE A 9 53.89 -12.23 -15.05
CA PHE A 9 52.71 -12.23 -15.94
C PHE A 9 51.76 -13.39 -15.62
N PHE A 10 52.28 -14.58 -15.32
CA PHE A 10 51.48 -15.74 -14.94
C PHE A 10 50.83 -15.58 -13.57
N ARG A 11 51.51 -14.95 -12.60
CA ARG A 11 50.92 -14.64 -11.27
C ARG A 11 49.85 -13.56 -11.32
N THR A 12 50.02 -12.54 -12.17
CA THR A 12 48.97 -11.50 -12.36
C THR A 12 47.75 -12.05 -13.11
N LEU A 13 47.95 -12.95 -14.08
CA LEU A 13 46.82 -13.60 -14.78
C LEU A 13 46.04 -14.54 -13.88
N LEU A 14 46.70 -15.27 -12.96
CA LEU A 14 46.06 -16.13 -11.97
C LEU A 14 45.24 -15.33 -10.92
N MET A 15 45.72 -14.15 -10.53
CA MET A 15 45.01 -13.27 -9.62
C MET A 15 43.73 -12.69 -10.25
N PHE A 16 43.74 -12.45 -11.57
CA PHE A 16 42.56 -11.90 -12.27
C PHE A 16 41.48 -12.96 -12.53
N SER A 17 41.85 -14.25 -12.64
CA SER A 17 40.89 -15.33 -12.84
C SER A 17 40.12 -15.72 -11.58
N ALA A 18 40.62 -15.39 -10.39
CA ALA A 18 39.96 -15.67 -9.12
C ALA A 18 38.83 -14.65 -8.76
N LEU A 19 38.81 -13.49 -9.42
CA LEU A 19 37.76 -12.46 -9.20
C LEU A 19 36.53 -12.63 -10.10
N ALA A 20 36.62 -13.42 -11.16
CA ALA A 20 35.54 -13.58 -12.13
C ALA A 20 34.25 -14.22 -11.60
N PRO A 21 34.26 -15.20 -10.69
CA PRO A 21 33.02 -15.81 -10.19
C PRO A 21 32.21 -14.89 -9.28
N VAL A 22 32.84 -13.93 -8.58
CA VAL A 22 32.13 -13.04 -7.64
C VAL A 22 31.24 -12.02 -8.34
N PHE A 23 31.56 -11.64 -9.58
CA PHE A 23 30.74 -10.72 -10.37
C PHE A 23 29.52 -11.38 -11.04
N CYS A 24 29.50 -12.70 -11.18
CA CYS A 24 28.38 -13.42 -11.83
C CYS A 24 27.18 -13.56 -10.89
N ASP A 25 27.41 -13.76 -9.59
CA ASP A 25 26.35 -13.90 -8.59
C ASP A 25 25.61 -12.56 -8.31
N ALA A 26 26.35 -11.44 -8.37
CA ALA A 26 25.79 -10.12 -8.08
C ALA A 26 24.82 -9.57 -9.15
N GLN A 27 24.55 -10.31 -10.23
CA GLN A 27 23.67 -9.91 -11.32
C GLN A 27 22.46 -10.84 -11.49
N GLU A 28 22.44 -11.96 -10.80
CA GLU A 28 21.41 -12.98 -11.01
C GLU A 28 20.04 -12.48 -10.52
N GLU A 29 19.97 -11.84 -9.35
CA GLU A 29 18.74 -11.25 -8.82
C GLU A 29 18.14 -10.19 -9.75
N ARG A 30 19.02 -9.39 -10.39
CA ARG A 30 18.59 -8.37 -11.37
C ARG A 30 18.07 -9.01 -12.66
N THR A 31 18.71 -10.09 -13.10
CA THR A 31 18.27 -10.81 -14.30
C THR A 31 16.91 -11.46 -14.09
N LEU A 32 16.73 -12.15 -12.96
CA LEU A 32 15.46 -12.73 -12.55
C LEU A 32 14.37 -11.66 -12.39
N THR A 33 14.69 -10.51 -11.79
CA THR A 33 13.75 -9.41 -11.68
C THR A 33 13.35 -8.86 -13.06
N ARG A 34 14.29 -8.71 -14.00
CA ARG A 34 13.96 -8.31 -15.39
C ARG A 34 13.08 -9.32 -16.09
N GLN A 35 13.30 -10.62 -15.86
CA GLN A 35 12.43 -11.65 -16.43
C GLN A 35 11.03 -11.54 -15.83
N GLY A 36 10.91 -11.40 -14.51
CA GLY A 36 9.63 -11.14 -13.85
C GLY A 36 8.92 -9.90 -14.41
N ASN A 37 9.65 -8.81 -14.68
CA ASN A 37 9.08 -7.61 -15.30
C ASN A 37 8.53 -7.87 -16.71
N LYS A 38 9.22 -8.72 -17.51
CA LYS A 38 8.72 -9.12 -18.83
C LYS A 38 7.42 -9.92 -18.72
N ASP A 39 7.35 -10.84 -17.77
CA ASP A 39 6.15 -11.65 -17.56
C ASP A 39 5.00 -10.80 -17.00
N PHE A 40 5.28 -9.89 -16.07
CA PHE A 40 4.33 -8.92 -15.55
C PHE A 40 3.71 -8.05 -16.66
N ASN A 41 4.52 -7.52 -17.56
CA ASN A 41 4.08 -6.69 -18.67
C ASN A 41 3.22 -7.46 -19.70
N LYS A 42 3.34 -8.78 -19.76
CA LYS A 42 2.49 -9.67 -20.56
C LYS A 42 1.19 -10.05 -19.85
N GLY A 43 1.01 -9.63 -18.57
CA GLY A 43 -0.12 -10.03 -17.74
C GLY A 43 0.07 -11.40 -17.06
N ASN A 44 1.22 -12.06 -17.22
CA ASN A 44 1.53 -13.35 -16.61
C ASN A 44 1.99 -13.16 -15.16
N TYR A 45 1.08 -12.72 -14.30
CA TYR A 45 1.41 -12.33 -12.92
C TYR A 45 1.92 -13.48 -12.05
N THR A 46 1.49 -14.70 -12.29
CA THR A 46 1.99 -15.91 -11.59
C THR A 46 3.45 -16.21 -11.94
N ASP A 47 3.82 -16.11 -13.22
CA ASP A 47 5.21 -16.33 -13.65
C ASP A 47 6.11 -15.19 -13.17
N ALA A 48 5.60 -13.95 -13.21
CA ALA A 48 6.29 -12.78 -12.64
C ALA A 48 6.58 -12.98 -11.15
N GLU A 49 5.59 -13.41 -10.37
CA GLU A 49 5.73 -13.73 -8.95
C GLU A 49 6.82 -14.77 -8.71
N ALA A 50 6.82 -15.88 -9.51
CA ALA A 50 7.83 -16.94 -9.39
C ALA A 50 9.25 -16.40 -9.64
N ASN A 51 9.42 -15.54 -10.66
CA ASN A 51 10.71 -14.94 -10.98
C ASN A 51 11.18 -13.92 -9.91
N TYR A 52 10.26 -13.13 -9.34
CA TYR A 52 10.62 -12.22 -8.24
C TYR A 52 10.99 -12.99 -6.96
N LYS A 53 10.31 -14.10 -6.65
CA LYS A 53 10.69 -14.98 -5.53
C LYS A 53 12.09 -15.55 -5.72
N LYS A 54 12.40 -16.08 -6.92
CA LYS A 54 13.76 -16.55 -7.24
C LYS A 54 14.82 -15.44 -7.10
N ALA A 55 14.48 -14.21 -7.48
CA ALA A 55 15.38 -13.06 -7.29
C ALA A 55 15.64 -12.80 -5.80
N LEU A 56 14.61 -12.93 -4.96
CA LEU A 56 14.71 -12.75 -3.50
C LEU A 56 15.43 -13.92 -2.82
N ASP A 57 15.38 -15.13 -3.37
CA ASP A 57 16.20 -16.26 -2.90
C ASP A 57 17.70 -15.98 -3.10
N LYS A 58 18.06 -15.24 -4.17
CA LYS A 58 19.44 -14.80 -4.40
C LYS A 58 19.84 -13.60 -3.53
N LYS A 59 18.91 -12.66 -3.33
CA LYS A 59 19.11 -11.48 -2.52
C LYS A 59 17.81 -11.08 -1.80
N ASN A 60 17.67 -11.49 -0.57
CA ASN A 60 16.45 -11.38 0.21
C ASN A 60 15.98 -9.93 0.49
N ASN A 61 16.90 -8.96 0.50
CA ASN A 61 16.61 -7.54 0.74
C ASN A 61 16.74 -6.68 -0.53
N PHE A 62 16.40 -7.23 -1.70
CA PHE A 62 16.41 -6.51 -2.96
C PHE A 62 15.08 -5.75 -3.15
N PRO A 63 15.04 -4.42 -2.89
CA PRO A 63 13.79 -3.68 -2.74
C PRO A 63 12.94 -3.66 -4.00
N GLU A 64 13.56 -3.62 -5.19
CA GLU A 64 12.84 -3.66 -6.46
C GLU A 64 12.11 -4.98 -6.66
N ALA A 65 12.72 -6.11 -6.30
CA ALA A 65 12.06 -7.41 -6.40
C ALA A 65 10.94 -7.56 -5.35
N ILE A 66 11.14 -7.02 -4.13
CA ILE A 66 10.11 -7.02 -3.09
C ILE A 66 8.89 -6.21 -3.56
N PHE A 67 9.10 -5.00 -4.08
CA PHE A 67 8.05 -4.13 -4.59
C PHE A 67 7.30 -4.78 -5.75
N ASN A 68 8.01 -5.29 -6.75
CA ASN A 68 7.42 -5.91 -7.93
C ASN A 68 6.70 -7.22 -7.59
N LEU A 69 7.17 -7.96 -6.58
CA LEU A 69 6.46 -9.12 -6.02
C LEU A 69 5.11 -8.69 -5.43
N GLY A 70 5.09 -7.59 -4.67
CA GLY A 70 3.86 -6.99 -4.17
C GLY A 70 2.87 -6.65 -5.29
N ASP A 71 3.36 -6.03 -6.38
CA ASP A 71 2.54 -5.72 -7.54
C ASP A 71 1.99 -6.96 -8.22
N ALA A 72 2.81 -8.01 -8.42
CA ALA A 72 2.38 -9.25 -9.05
C ALA A 72 1.29 -9.96 -8.22
N ILE A 73 1.45 -10.00 -6.91
CA ILE A 73 0.45 -10.56 -5.99
C ILE A 73 -0.84 -9.72 -5.99
N TYR A 74 -0.72 -8.40 -5.96
CA TYR A 74 -1.86 -7.47 -6.01
C TYR A 74 -2.68 -7.66 -7.30
N LYS A 75 -2.02 -7.76 -8.44
CA LYS A 75 -2.68 -7.95 -9.76
C LYS A 75 -3.43 -9.26 -9.88
N GLN A 76 -3.09 -10.28 -9.12
CA GLN A 76 -3.84 -11.55 -9.05
C GLN A 76 -5.18 -11.42 -8.29
N GLY A 77 -5.40 -10.35 -7.53
CA GLY A 77 -6.71 -9.94 -7.02
C GLY A 77 -7.27 -10.71 -5.83
N LYS A 78 -6.52 -11.65 -5.24
CA LYS A 78 -7.03 -12.53 -4.16
C LYS A 78 -6.21 -12.51 -2.86
N ARG A 79 -5.01 -11.94 -2.87
CA ARG A 79 -4.02 -12.04 -1.78
C ARG A 79 -3.56 -10.65 -1.35
N TYR A 80 -4.51 -9.76 -1.07
CA TYR A 80 -4.22 -8.36 -0.72
C TYR A 80 -3.39 -8.22 0.56
N GLU A 81 -3.62 -9.06 1.58
CA GLU A 81 -2.84 -9.06 2.81
C GLU A 81 -1.36 -9.37 2.54
N GLU A 82 -1.10 -10.35 1.68
CA GLU A 82 0.27 -10.70 1.30
C GLU A 82 0.93 -9.59 0.49
N ALA A 83 0.21 -8.99 -0.46
CA ALA A 83 0.69 -7.83 -1.21
C ALA A 83 1.02 -6.66 -0.28
N ALA A 84 0.17 -6.36 0.70
CA ALA A 84 0.40 -5.31 1.69
C ALA A 84 1.71 -5.52 2.46
N VAL A 85 1.98 -6.76 2.90
CA VAL A 85 3.25 -7.11 3.58
C VAL A 85 4.46 -6.82 2.67
N LYS A 86 4.35 -7.11 1.35
CA LYS A 86 5.46 -6.83 0.42
C LYS A 86 5.67 -5.35 0.19
N PHE A 87 4.60 -4.56 0.03
CA PHE A 87 4.73 -3.12 -0.13
C PHE A 87 5.25 -2.42 1.14
N ASP A 88 4.81 -2.85 2.32
CA ASP A 88 5.34 -2.32 3.59
C ASP A 88 6.84 -2.63 3.73
N LEU A 89 7.24 -3.87 3.42
CA LEU A 89 8.65 -4.27 3.42
C LEU A 89 9.45 -3.46 2.39
N ALA A 90 8.93 -3.26 1.18
CA ALA A 90 9.58 -2.45 0.15
C ALA A 90 9.77 -0.99 0.62
N ALA A 91 8.75 -0.38 1.23
CA ALA A 91 8.83 0.97 1.78
C ALA A 91 9.90 1.11 2.87
N LYS A 92 10.13 0.06 3.67
CA LYS A 92 11.18 0.01 4.69
C LYS A 92 12.56 -0.23 4.09
N THR A 93 12.67 -0.97 2.99
CA THR A 93 13.93 -1.40 2.39
C THR A 93 14.48 -0.38 1.38
N PHE A 94 13.65 0.31 0.63
CA PHE A 94 14.09 1.38 -0.26
C PHE A 94 14.82 2.46 0.53
N THR A 95 15.88 3.04 -0.04
CA THR A 95 16.58 4.20 0.51
C THR A 95 16.07 5.51 -0.10
N ASP A 96 15.68 5.46 -1.38
CA ASP A 96 15.14 6.59 -2.12
C ASP A 96 13.72 6.97 -1.68
N SER A 97 13.50 8.25 -1.39
CA SER A 97 12.23 8.77 -0.88
C SER A 97 11.08 8.62 -1.87
N SER A 98 11.36 8.74 -3.18
CA SER A 98 10.34 8.60 -4.22
C SER A 98 9.88 7.14 -4.33
N GLN A 99 10.82 6.19 -4.24
CA GLN A 99 10.49 4.76 -4.26
C GLN A 99 9.74 4.34 -3.00
N LYS A 100 10.11 4.87 -1.83
CA LYS A 100 9.33 4.69 -0.59
C LYS A 100 7.91 5.19 -0.73
N ALA A 101 7.73 6.40 -1.27
CA ALA A 101 6.41 6.96 -1.50
C ALA A 101 5.55 6.10 -2.42
N LYS A 102 6.13 5.58 -3.52
CA LYS A 102 5.42 4.64 -4.42
C LYS A 102 5.00 3.35 -3.71
N ALA A 103 5.87 2.78 -2.89
CA ALA A 103 5.54 1.58 -2.13
C ALA A 103 4.41 1.83 -1.12
N LEU A 104 4.42 2.98 -0.42
CA LEU A 104 3.35 3.39 0.49
C LEU A 104 2.04 3.72 -0.24
N HIS A 105 2.12 4.30 -1.45
CA HIS A 105 0.95 4.50 -2.30
C HIS A 105 0.29 3.16 -2.66
N ASN A 106 1.08 2.17 -3.13
CA ASN A 106 0.57 0.85 -3.49
C ASN A 106 0.07 0.07 -2.26
N LEU A 107 0.71 0.26 -1.10
CA LEU A 107 0.19 -0.23 0.18
C LEU A 107 -1.21 0.32 0.46
N GLY A 108 -1.39 1.63 0.28
CA GLY A 108 -2.70 2.27 0.41
C GLY A 108 -3.74 1.71 -0.55
N ASN A 109 -3.39 1.53 -1.83
CA ASN A 109 -4.26 0.91 -2.84
C ASN A 109 -4.66 -0.53 -2.42
N THR A 110 -3.72 -1.27 -1.86
CA THR A 110 -3.95 -2.64 -1.41
C THR A 110 -4.93 -2.68 -0.23
N PHE A 111 -4.80 -1.74 0.70
CA PHE A 111 -5.73 -1.61 1.82
C PHE A 111 -7.14 -1.15 1.36
N VAL A 112 -7.23 -0.28 0.35
CA VAL A 112 -8.52 0.06 -0.26
C VAL A 112 -9.19 -1.17 -0.87
N SER A 113 -8.42 -2.01 -1.59
CA SER A 113 -8.93 -3.23 -2.21
C SER A 113 -9.38 -4.30 -1.21
N SER A 114 -8.87 -4.25 0.03
CA SER A 114 -9.28 -5.09 1.15
C SER A 114 -10.23 -4.38 2.12
N GLU A 115 -10.79 -3.23 1.75
CA GLU A 115 -11.73 -2.42 2.52
C GLU A 115 -11.20 -1.95 3.90
N LYS A 116 -9.88 -1.97 4.08
CA LYS A 116 -9.16 -1.47 5.27
C LYS A 116 -8.89 0.03 5.11
N TYR A 117 -9.95 0.83 5.13
CA TYR A 117 -9.87 2.25 4.74
C TYR A 117 -9.05 3.10 5.71
N GLN A 118 -9.04 2.77 7.01
CA GLN A 118 -8.22 3.51 7.99
C GLN A 118 -6.72 3.30 7.74
N GLU A 119 -6.32 2.07 7.43
CA GLU A 119 -4.95 1.71 7.10
C GLU A 119 -4.53 2.36 5.76
N ALA A 120 -5.45 2.39 4.78
CA ALA A 120 -5.22 3.08 3.51
C ALA A 120 -4.94 4.57 3.71
N VAL A 121 -5.76 5.26 4.52
CA VAL A 121 -5.56 6.67 4.88
C VAL A 121 -4.18 6.89 5.50
N ASN A 122 -3.74 6.02 6.40
CA ASN A 122 -2.45 6.12 7.05
C ASN A 122 -1.29 5.93 6.06
N ALA A 123 -1.39 4.96 5.15
CA ALA A 123 -0.38 4.69 4.13
C ALA A 123 -0.25 5.86 3.14
N TYR A 124 -1.37 6.39 2.62
CA TYR A 124 -1.34 7.54 1.72
C TYR A 124 -0.80 8.81 2.38
N LYS A 125 -1.15 9.09 3.66
CA LYS A 125 -0.57 10.20 4.41
C LYS A 125 0.95 10.08 4.54
N GLN A 126 1.47 8.87 4.75
CA GLN A 126 2.90 8.65 4.80
C GLN A 126 3.56 8.85 3.42
N ALA A 127 2.93 8.39 2.34
CA ALA A 127 3.42 8.63 0.97
C ALA A 127 3.49 10.15 0.67
N LEU A 128 2.45 10.91 1.03
CA LEU A 128 2.38 12.35 0.81
C LEU A 128 3.37 13.16 1.67
N LYS A 129 3.82 12.65 2.82
CA LYS A 129 4.94 13.28 3.56
C LYS A 129 6.24 13.25 2.76
N MET A 130 6.42 12.26 1.90
CA MET A 130 7.61 12.11 1.04
C MET A 130 7.43 12.79 -0.32
N GLN A 131 6.21 12.75 -0.88
CA GLN A 131 5.84 13.36 -2.16
C GLN A 131 4.56 14.20 -2.02
N PRO A 132 4.65 15.43 -1.46
CA PRO A 132 3.46 16.24 -1.15
C PRO A 132 2.62 16.63 -2.38
N ASN A 133 3.21 16.62 -3.58
CA ASN A 133 2.55 17.04 -4.82
C ASN A 133 1.99 15.89 -5.66
N ASP A 134 2.04 14.65 -5.15
CA ASP A 134 1.48 13.50 -5.85
C ASP A 134 -0.07 13.57 -5.87
N LYS A 135 -0.60 13.91 -7.04
CA LYS A 135 -2.03 14.09 -7.27
C LYS A 135 -2.82 12.79 -7.13
N ASP A 136 -2.24 11.67 -7.58
CA ASP A 136 -2.89 10.36 -7.53
C ASP A 136 -3.03 9.87 -6.09
N THR A 137 -1.98 10.05 -5.30
CA THR A 137 -2.02 9.73 -3.87
C THR A 137 -3.00 10.63 -3.11
N LYS A 138 -3.08 11.92 -3.42
CA LYS A 138 -4.08 12.84 -2.84
C LYS A 138 -5.50 12.39 -3.17
N TYR A 139 -5.75 12.04 -4.43
CA TYR A 139 -7.05 11.55 -4.88
C TYR A 139 -7.45 10.26 -4.13
N ASN A 140 -6.53 9.29 -4.05
CA ASN A 140 -6.79 8.02 -3.38
C ASN A 140 -6.97 8.18 -1.87
N LEU A 141 -6.24 9.12 -1.24
CA LEU A 141 -6.44 9.49 0.16
C LEU A 141 -7.87 10.01 0.38
N ALA A 142 -8.32 10.95 -0.47
CA ALA A 142 -9.66 11.51 -0.38
C ALA A 142 -10.74 10.41 -0.53
N TYR A 143 -10.55 9.51 -1.48
CA TYR A 143 -11.43 8.36 -1.67
C TYR A 143 -11.48 7.46 -0.43
N ALA A 144 -10.33 7.09 0.13
CA ALA A 144 -10.25 6.24 1.31
C ALA A 144 -10.91 6.88 2.53
N GLN A 145 -10.76 8.20 2.72
CA GLN A 145 -11.42 8.94 3.80
C GLN A 145 -12.95 8.97 3.65
N ALA A 146 -13.45 9.15 2.42
CA ALA A 146 -14.90 9.10 2.16
C ALA A 146 -15.49 7.71 2.48
N LYS A 147 -14.77 6.66 2.08
CA LYS A 147 -15.18 5.28 2.37
C LYS A 147 -15.14 4.96 3.85
N LEU A 148 -14.11 5.42 4.55
CA LEU A 148 -13.99 5.30 6.01
C LEU A 148 -15.19 5.95 6.73
N LYS A 149 -15.53 7.19 6.34
CA LYS A 149 -16.68 7.90 6.90
C LYS A 149 -18.00 7.15 6.65
N GLN A 150 -18.19 6.64 5.44
CA GLN A 150 -19.36 5.83 5.10
C GLN A 150 -19.43 4.55 5.93
N GLN A 151 -18.29 3.88 6.13
CA GLN A 151 -18.21 2.66 6.96
C GLN A 151 -18.58 2.94 8.43
N GLN A 152 -18.10 4.06 8.99
CA GLN A 152 -18.42 4.50 10.34
C GLN A 152 -19.92 4.80 10.51
N GLN A 153 -20.51 5.56 9.59
CA GLN A 153 -21.96 5.86 9.61
C GLN A 153 -22.81 4.62 9.55
N ASN A 154 -22.45 3.64 8.72
CA ASN A 154 -23.18 2.37 8.63
C ASN A 154 -23.08 1.52 9.91
N GLN A 155 -21.98 1.65 10.66
CA GLN A 155 -21.81 0.97 11.95
C GLN A 155 -22.65 1.63 13.05
N ASP A 156 -22.74 2.95 13.06
CA ASP A 156 -23.51 3.69 14.05
C ASP A 156 -25.01 3.46 13.86
N ASN A 157 -25.52 3.51 12.64
CA ASN A 157 -26.93 3.20 12.34
C ASN A 157 -27.33 1.79 12.76
N LYS A 158 -26.43 0.79 12.57
CA LYS A 158 -26.70 -0.60 13.02
C LYS A 158 -26.72 -0.75 14.53
N LYS A 159 -26.07 0.12 15.28
CA LYS A 159 -26.08 0.13 16.75
C LYS A 159 -27.38 0.73 17.30
N ASP A 160 -27.89 1.75 16.64
CA ASP A 160 -29.16 2.41 17.04
C ASP A 160 -30.36 1.48 16.75
N ASP A 161 -30.39 0.81 15.59
CA ASP A 161 -31.43 -0.18 15.27
C ASP A 161 -31.49 -1.34 16.27
N LYS A 162 -30.38 -1.75 16.88
CA LYS A 162 -30.36 -2.78 17.92
C LYS A 162 -30.86 -2.30 19.27
N LYS A 163 -30.65 -1.03 19.61
CA LYS A 163 -31.16 -0.46 20.87
C LYS A 163 -32.68 -0.32 20.86
N ASP A 164 -33.28 -0.05 19.71
CA ASP A 164 -34.74 0.08 19.58
C ASP A 164 -35.46 -1.28 19.58
N GLN A 165 -34.78 -2.37 19.23
CA GLN A 165 -35.35 -3.73 19.28
C GLN A 165 -35.34 -4.33 20.68
N ASP A 166 -34.42 -3.95 21.57
CA ASP A 166 -34.37 -4.44 22.95
C ASP A 166 -35.44 -3.78 23.87
N GLN A 167 -36.10 -2.72 23.43
CA GLN A 167 -37.15 -2.02 24.20
C GLN A 167 -38.57 -2.43 23.83
N LYS A 168 -38.76 -3.28 22.82
CA LYS A 168 -40.12 -3.82 22.47
C LYS A 168 -40.16 -5.32 22.67
N LYS A 169 -40.47 -5.76 23.88
CA LYS A 169 -41.13 -7.05 24.08
C LYS A 169 -42.64 -6.84 23.93
N PRO A 170 -43.27 -7.50 22.97
CA PRO A 170 -44.73 -7.66 22.99
C PRO A 170 -45.10 -9.06 23.46
N ASP A 171 -46.08 -9.10 24.30
CA ASP A 171 -46.88 -10.29 24.53
C ASP A 171 -47.69 -10.66 23.28
N SER A 172 -47.58 -11.95 22.93
CA SER A 172 -48.58 -12.88 22.36
C SER A 172 -49.21 -12.68 20.96
N PRO A 173 -49.88 -13.78 20.44
CA PRO A 173 -49.55 -14.28 19.12
C PRO A 173 -50.75 -14.15 18.15
N ASP A 174 -50.51 -14.17 16.90
CA ASP A 174 -51.18 -14.99 15.88
C ASP A 174 -50.97 -14.52 14.44
N ASN A 175 -50.52 -15.49 13.63
CA ASN A 175 -51.08 -15.88 12.34
C ASN A 175 -50.82 -15.07 11.04
N LYS A 176 -50.34 -15.85 10.06
CA LYS A 176 -50.51 -15.86 8.61
C LYS A 176 -49.42 -15.25 7.73
N ASP A 177 -48.78 -16.22 7.07
CA ASP A 177 -48.40 -16.30 5.63
C ASP A 177 -48.29 -15.01 4.83
N ASN A 178 -47.12 -14.70 4.42
CA ASN A 178 -46.92 -14.17 3.07
C ASN A 178 -45.61 -14.58 2.45
N LYS A 179 -45.73 -15.34 1.35
CA LYS A 179 -44.73 -15.79 0.42
C LYS A 179 -44.28 -14.59 -0.39
N GLY A 180 -43.02 -14.23 -0.33
CA GLY A 180 -42.43 -13.18 -1.18
C GLY A 180 -41.08 -13.64 -1.73
N ASP A 181 -41.04 -13.91 -3.01
CA ASP A 181 -39.97 -14.40 -3.82
C ASP A 181 -38.72 -13.50 -3.72
N ASN A 182 -37.64 -14.07 -3.21
CA ASN A 182 -36.29 -13.48 -3.36
C ASN A 182 -35.64 -14.02 -4.63
N LYS A 183 -35.68 -13.23 -5.70
CA LYS A 183 -34.85 -13.43 -6.89
C LYS A 183 -33.37 -13.31 -6.49
N LYS A 184 -32.67 -14.44 -6.50
CA LYS A 184 -31.23 -14.51 -6.61
C LYS A 184 -30.82 -14.00 -7.98
N GLU A 185 -30.17 -12.88 -8.07
CA GLU A 185 -29.35 -12.54 -9.22
C GLU A 185 -27.99 -13.22 -9.09
N GLU A 186 -27.84 -14.28 -9.87
CA GLU A 186 -26.53 -14.86 -10.20
C GLU A 186 -25.74 -13.87 -11.03
N ASN A 187 -24.72 -13.27 -10.47
CA ASN A 187 -23.76 -12.50 -11.21
C ASN A 187 -22.62 -13.40 -11.65
N LYS A 188 -22.63 -13.73 -12.95
CA LYS A 188 -21.61 -14.51 -13.64
C LYS A 188 -20.26 -13.80 -13.56
N ASP A 189 -19.25 -14.56 -13.14
CA ASP A 189 -17.83 -14.26 -13.25
C ASP A 189 -17.46 -13.71 -14.64
N LYS A 190 -17.11 -12.45 -14.71
CA LYS A 190 -16.24 -11.91 -15.75
C LYS A 190 -14.91 -11.55 -15.11
N GLN A 191 -13.95 -12.42 -15.30
CA GLN A 191 -12.53 -12.15 -15.18
C GLN A 191 -12.18 -10.94 -16.05
N GLY A 192 -11.80 -9.85 -15.42
CA GLY A 192 -11.33 -8.64 -16.08
C GLY A 192 -11.16 -7.55 -15.04
N GLN A 193 -9.95 -7.05 -14.95
CA GLN A 193 -9.51 -5.82 -14.28
C GLN A 193 -10.62 -5.14 -13.48
N GLN A 194 -10.61 -5.26 -12.15
CA GLN A 194 -11.48 -4.45 -11.32
C GLN A 194 -11.13 -2.98 -11.60
N PRO A 195 -12.06 -2.19 -12.19
CA PRO A 195 -11.84 -0.77 -12.31
C PRO A 195 -11.73 -0.24 -10.90
N GLN A 196 -10.65 0.47 -10.58
CA GLN A 196 -10.64 1.35 -9.42
C GLN A 196 -11.94 2.16 -9.50
N PRO A 197 -12.73 2.25 -8.41
CA PRO A 197 -13.99 2.95 -8.45
C PRO A 197 -13.72 4.38 -8.90
N LYS A 198 -14.15 4.68 -10.13
CA LYS A 198 -13.98 6.00 -10.72
C LYS A 198 -14.95 6.94 -10.00
N LEU A 199 -14.46 7.61 -8.97
CA LEU A 199 -15.10 8.83 -8.53
C LEU A 199 -15.14 9.78 -9.74
N SER A 200 -16.27 10.47 -9.98
CA SER A 200 -16.28 11.49 -11.04
C SER A 200 -15.21 12.54 -10.75
N LYS A 201 -14.58 13.12 -11.78
CA LYS A 201 -13.56 14.15 -11.61
C LYS A 201 -14.03 15.27 -10.67
N GLU A 202 -15.28 15.70 -10.81
CA GLU A 202 -15.89 16.72 -9.95
C GLU A 202 -16.00 16.31 -8.47
N ALA A 203 -16.37 15.05 -8.19
CA ALA A 203 -16.44 14.55 -6.84
C ALA A 203 -15.03 14.44 -6.20
N ALA A 204 -14.03 14.10 -7.01
CA ALA A 204 -12.63 14.05 -6.58
C ALA A 204 -12.09 15.46 -6.28
N GLU A 205 -12.38 16.44 -7.11
CA GLU A 205 -11.97 17.84 -6.89
C GLU A 205 -12.63 18.44 -5.64
N LYS A 206 -13.92 18.23 -5.44
CA LYS A 206 -14.62 18.65 -4.22
C LYS A 206 -14.05 17.99 -2.95
N LEU A 207 -13.68 16.72 -3.05
CA LEU A 207 -13.06 15.98 -1.94
C LEU A 207 -11.64 16.50 -1.64
N LEU A 208 -10.85 16.78 -2.67
CA LEU A 208 -9.52 17.37 -2.53
C LEU A 208 -9.59 18.76 -1.90
N GLN A 209 -10.57 19.58 -2.30
CA GLN A 209 -10.77 20.91 -1.74
C GLN A 209 -11.22 20.85 -0.27
N ALA A 210 -12.10 19.91 0.09
CA ALA A 210 -12.49 19.68 1.47
C ALA A 210 -11.31 19.25 2.34
N LEU A 211 -10.43 18.41 1.82
CA LEU A 211 -9.21 17.95 2.51
C LEU A 211 -8.21 19.10 2.73
N GLN A 212 -7.99 19.93 1.73
CA GLN A 212 -7.12 21.10 1.87
C GLN A 212 -7.64 22.04 2.96
N ASN A 213 -8.95 22.24 3.03
CA ASN A 213 -9.58 23.04 4.08
C ASN A 213 -9.45 22.41 5.48
N GLU A 214 -9.53 21.07 5.59
CA GLU A 214 -9.30 20.37 6.87
C GLU A 214 -7.82 20.40 7.30
N GLU A 215 -6.89 20.25 6.35
CA GLU A 215 -5.46 20.39 6.63
C GLU A 215 -5.13 21.80 7.11
N GLN A 216 -5.63 22.83 6.45
CA GLN A 216 -5.44 24.23 6.88
C GLN A 216 -5.99 24.46 8.29
N LYS A 217 -7.20 24.01 8.59
CA LYS A 217 -7.78 24.11 9.94
C LYS A 217 -6.98 23.35 10.99
N THR A 218 -6.43 22.21 10.62
CA THR A 218 -5.60 21.41 11.53
C THR A 218 -4.25 22.08 11.77
N GLN A 219 -3.64 22.62 10.71
CA GLN A 219 -2.41 23.40 10.80
C GLN A 219 -2.59 24.67 11.66
N GLU A 220 -3.69 25.40 11.46
CA GLU A 220 -4.04 26.56 12.29
C GLU A 220 -4.24 26.19 13.77
N LYS A 221 -4.92 25.07 14.04
CA LYS A 221 -5.07 24.58 15.42
C LYS A 221 -3.74 24.17 16.05
N MET A 222 -2.85 23.55 15.28
CA MET A 222 -1.51 23.20 15.76
C MET A 222 -0.67 24.45 16.03
N ASN A 223 -0.68 25.42 15.12
CA ASN A 223 0.02 26.68 15.28
C ASN A 223 -0.51 27.48 16.49
N LYS A 224 -1.84 27.49 16.71
CA LYS A 224 -2.45 28.12 17.90
C LYS A 224 -2.08 27.41 19.21
N LYS A 225 -1.91 26.07 19.18
CA LYS A 225 -1.43 25.32 20.37
C LYS A 225 0.05 25.59 20.66
N GLN A 226 0.88 25.73 19.64
CA GLN A 226 2.31 26.06 19.80
C GLN A 226 2.54 27.50 20.18
N ALA A 227 1.64 28.43 19.82
CA ALA A 227 1.71 29.85 20.15
C ALA A 227 1.17 30.20 21.55
N ARG A 228 0.66 29.26 22.34
CA ARG A 228 0.30 29.51 23.73
C ARG A 228 1.57 29.57 24.57
N PRO A 229 1.92 30.71 25.19
CA PRO A 229 3.06 30.77 26.10
C PRO A 229 2.80 29.83 27.27
N VAL A 230 3.77 29.00 27.60
CA VAL A 230 3.77 28.25 28.85
C VAL A 230 3.94 29.28 29.95
N GLU A 231 2.89 29.52 30.74
CA GLU A 231 3.03 30.27 31.98
C GLU A 231 3.93 29.47 32.91
N VAL A 232 5.20 29.84 32.96
CA VAL A 232 6.13 29.33 33.94
C VAL A 232 5.80 30.08 35.26
N LYS A 233 5.07 29.43 36.18
CA LYS A 233 4.98 29.86 37.55
C LYS A 233 6.37 29.79 38.16
N ILE A 234 7.02 30.93 38.25
CA ILE A 234 8.24 31.08 39.05
C ILE A 234 7.77 31.12 40.51
N GLU A 235 7.86 30.02 41.24
CA GLU A 235 7.80 30.02 42.68
C GLU A 235 9.06 30.73 43.18
N LYS A 236 8.86 31.90 43.78
CA LYS A 236 9.92 32.63 44.48
C LYS A 236 10.11 31.97 45.83
N ASP A 237 11.10 31.12 45.94
CA ASP A 237 11.66 30.67 47.22
C ASP A 237 12.54 31.77 47.77
N TRP A 238 12.04 32.44 48.81
CA TRP A 238 12.77 33.26 49.77
C TRP A 238 12.07 33.32 51.11
#